data_99c957578adbe64a194db51d5fcc455b
#
_entry.id   99c957578adbe64a194db51d5fcc455b
#
_cell.length_a   1.000
_cell.length_b   1.000
_cell.length_c   1.000
_cell.angle_alpha   90.00
_cell.angle_beta   90.00
_cell.angle_gamma   90.00
#
_symmetry.space_group_name_H-M   'P 1'
#
loop_
_entity.id
_entity.type
_entity.pdbx_description
1 polymer ?
#
loop_
_entity_poly.entity_id
_entity_poly.type
_entity_poly.pdbx_seq_one_letter_code
_entity_poly.pdbx_strand_id
1 'polypeptide(L)'
;MPMLLDIRDTVADYAELIARVVGVDVEVVDAGLNRLAGTGLYASGVGENIRAAGETYRHVMRIRRSFVMETPREHFICTRCQGRGLCRETLSISTPIIDGGDVLGVIGLVCSTDEDRARVLAHKDVYVQFIERCAEFILHKLHDHADLLRARSFLDIMLRILEINSRGIVIFNAKGGISYLNDIARRDLGLKGDGLPTDVQFKRTGESFSDLEEFVVTARNRKHTLMGQMTPLAPSDYHFAAVFTFESLPRMADRVSSLGDSLSGVENLIGRSPAMLQLKDQIRRIAGSTSTVLVTGESGTGKELVARAIHAASGRRDKPFIGINCGAIPDALLESELFGYTGGAFTGASAKGRIGKFELAHKGVLFLDEIGTMPLYLQVKLLRVLQERAFTRLGSNRLIEVDIRIIAAANEDLAGAVRQGRFREDLFYRLNVIPLQVPPLRERHGDIELLSSHFLARYSARFNKQAPSLGPDMLAALSAYPWPGNVREFENVMEFMVNMAPASGG
;
A
#
# COMPACT_ATOMS: atom_id res chain seq x y z
N MET A 1 -7.19 29.46 7.98
CA MET A 1 -7.68 30.61 7.24
C MET A 1 -6.48 31.32 6.64
N PRO A 2 -6.45 31.67 5.35
CA PRO A 2 -5.30 32.37 4.77
C PRO A 2 -5.14 33.73 5.42
N MET A 3 -3.90 34.14 5.64
CA MET A 3 -3.55 35.43 6.26
C MET A 3 -2.84 36.33 5.26
N LEU A 4 -3.03 37.64 5.38
CA LEU A 4 -2.34 38.60 4.50
C LEU A 4 -0.81 38.49 4.56
N LEU A 5 -0.31 37.95 5.69
CA LEU A 5 1.12 37.66 5.87
C LEU A 5 1.66 36.63 4.85
N ASP A 6 0.79 35.69 4.41
CA ASP A 6 1.16 34.63 3.45
C ASP A 6 1.52 35.18 2.07
N ILE A 7 1.02 36.38 1.74
CA ILE A 7 1.28 37.10 0.48
C ILE A 7 1.97 38.47 0.72
N ARG A 8 2.74 38.60 1.79
CA ARG A 8 3.36 39.84 2.22
C ARG A 8 4.09 40.55 1.09
N ASP A 9 4.92 39.84 0.34
CA ASP A 9 5.72 40.44 -0.76
C ASP A 9 4.81 41.00 -1.84
N THR A 10 3.74 40.29 -2.21
CA THR A 10 2.74 40.76 -3.15
C THR A 10 2.01 42.01 -2.64
N VAL A 11 1.68 42.08 -1.35
CA VAL A 11 1.05 43.23 -0.73
C VAL A 11 1.99 44.43 -0.76
N ALA A 12 3.28 44.21 -0.50
CA ALA A 12 4.30 45.27 -0.59
C ALA A 12 4.44 45.85 -2.01
N ASP A 13 4.52 44.95 -3.02
CA ASP A 13 4.59 45.38 -4.44
C ASP A 13 3.36 46.24 -4.85
N TYR A 14 2.15 45.81 -4.39
CA TYR A 14 0.95 46.59 -4.66
C TYR A 14 0.95 47.93 -3.91
N ALA A 15 1.39 47.99 -2.66
CA ALA A 15 1.47 49.21 -1.91
C ALA A 15 2.38 50.22 -2.62
N GLU A 16 3.55 49.78 -3.12
CA GLU A 16 4.45 50.61 -3.91
C GLU A 16 3.82 51.11 -5.23
N LEU A 17 3.14 50.19 -5.96
CA LEU A 17 2.48 50.53 -7.21
C LEU A 17 1.38 51.57 -6.98
N ILE A 18 0.54 51.37 -5.97
CA ILE A 18 -0.51 52.31 -5.60
C ILE A 18 0.06 53.68 -5.23
N ALA A 19 1.11 53.69 -4.40
CA ALA A 19 1.76 54.94 -4.00
C ALA A 19 2.32 55.73 -5.19
N ARG A 20 2.95 55.06 -6.16
CA ARG A 20 3.42 55.70 -7.40
C ARG A 20 2.31 56.26 -8.28
N VAL A 21 1.16 55.52 -8.38
CA VAL A 21 0.04 55.95 -9.23
C VAL A 21 -0.73 57.09 -8.59
N VAL A 22 -0.95 57.00 -7.29
CA VAL A 22 -1.78 57.99 -6.55
C VAL A 22 -0.94 59.19 -6.10
N GLY A 23 0.36 59.05 -5.93
CA GLY A 23 1.29 60.08 -5.49
C GLY A 23 1.10 60.41 -3.99
N VAL A 24 0.70 59.45 -3.17
CA VAL A 24 0.61 59.58 -1.71
C VAL A 24 1.12 58.29 -1.05
N ASP A 25 1.41 58.36 0.25
CA ASP A 25 1.90 57.20 0.98
C ASP A 25 0.79 56.15 1.14
N VAL A 26 1.21 54.88 1.15
CA VAL A 26 0.32 53.72 1.35
C VAL A 26 0.81 52.94 2.54
N GLU A 27 -0.10 52.51 3.38
CA GLU A 27 0.15 51.61 4.50
C GLU A 27 -0.83 50.45 4.47
N VAL A 28 -0.35 49.21 4.66
CA VAL A 28 -1.20 48.01 4.81
C VAL A 28 -0.87 47.33 6.13
N VAL A 29 -1.91 47.06 6.92
CA VAL A 29 -1.77 46.41 8.20
C VAL A 29 -2.66 45.17 8.23
N ASP A 30 -2.24 44.13 8.99
CA ASP A 30 -3.07 42.95 9.25
C ASP A 30 -4.12 43.21 10.36
N ALA A 31 -4.96 42.21 10.65
CA ALA A 31 -5.96 42.27 11.73
C ALA A 31 -5.33 42.44 13.12
N GLY A 32 -4.07 42.08 13.32
CA GLY A 32 -3.28 42.25 14.55
C GLY A 32 -2.62 43.64 14.65
N LEU A 33 -2.82 44.51 13.64
CA LEU A 33 -2.15 45.81 13.48
C LEU A 33 -0.61 45.70 13.32
N ASN A 34 -0.15 44.65 12.68
CA ASN A 34 1.23 44.56 12.22
C ASN A 34 1.30 45.17 10.83
N ARG A 35 2.28 46.07 10.60
CA ARG A 35 2.48 46.71 9.31
C ARG A 35 3.09 45.70 8.32
N LEU A 36 2.31 45.30 7.32
CA LEU A 36 2.74 44.37 6.30
C LEU A 36 3.48 45.09 5.17
N ALA A 37 3.01 46.26 4.80
CA ALA A 37 3.61 47.10 3.78
C ALA A 37 3.47 48.56 4.17
N GLY A 38 4.42 49.37 3.74
CA GLY A 38 4.42 50.83 3.92
C GLY A 38 5.33 51.54 2.95
N THR A 39 4.90 52.70 2.45
CA THR A 39 5.69 53.55 1.56
C THR A 39 5.95 54.91 2.24
N GLY A 40 6.87 55.69 1.72
CA GLY A 40 7.21 57.04 2.21
C GLY A 40 7.44 57.06 3.72
N LEU A 41 6.56 57.74 4.46
CA LEU A 41 6.65 57.86 5.94
C LEU A 41 6.62 56.54 6.69
N TYR A 42 6.08 55.47 6.09
CA TYR A 42 5.86 54.19 6.71
C TYR A 42 6.83 53.10 6.26
N ALA A 43 7.71 53.40 5.31
CA ALA A 43 8.64 52.43 4.73
C ALA A 43 9.58 51.80 5.77
N SER A 44 10.11 52.60 6.69
CA SER A 44 11.06 52.16 7.71
C SER A 44 10.43 51.32 8.85
N GLY A 45 9.09 51.33 8.99
CA GLY A 45 8.39 50.63 10.06
C GLY A 45 7.70 49.35 9.62
N VAL A 46 8.03 48.77 8.47
CA VAL A 46 7.46 47.52 7.98
C VAL A 46 7.88 46.38 8.92
N GLY A 47 6.89 45.60 9.40
CA GLY A 47 7.07 44.56 10.42
C GLY A 47 6.76 45.00 11.84
N GLU A 48 6.62 46.30 12.11
CA GLU A 48 6.27 46.82 13.43
C GLU A 48 4.79 46.66 13.75
N ASN A 49 4.46 46.48 15.03
CA ASN A 49 3.10 46.48 15.51
C ASN A 49 2.69 47.92 15.87
N ILE A 50 1.71 48.45 15.18
CA ILE A 50 1.26 49.83 15.31
C ILE A 50 0.06 49.99 16.28
N ARG A 51 -0.15 49.04 17.16
CA ARG A 51 -1.31 49.05 18.08
C ARG A 51 -1.43 50.33 18.89
N ALA A 52 -0.31 50.95 19.25
CA ALA A 52 -0.28 52.23 20.00
C ALA A 52 -0.72 53.46 19.16
N ALA A 53 -0.53 53.42 17.83
CA ALA A 53 -0.83 54.52 16.91
C ALA A 53 -1.97 54.22 15.91
N GLY A 54 -2.46 52.98 15.85
CA GLY A 54 -3.42 52.46 14.84
C GLY A 54 -4.89 52.69 15.16
N GLU A 55 -5.29 53.74 15.85
CA GLU A 55 -6.69 53.98 16.22
C GLU A 55 -7.65 54.11 15.03
N THR A 56 -7.22 54.74 13.94
CA THR A 56 -7.99 54.85 12.71
C THR A 56 -8.27 53.48 12.12
N TYR A 57 -7.27 52.60 12.07
CA TYR A 57 -7.42 51.23 11.56
C TYR A 57 -8.33 50.39 12.44
N ARG A 58 -8.22 50.50 13.78
CA ARG A 58 -9.16 49.82 14.69
C ARG A 58 -10.60 50.28 14.48
N HIS A 59 -10.78 51.58 14.20
CA HIS A 59 -12.09 52.12 13.89
C HIS A 59 -12.64 51.52 12.60
N VAL A 60 -11.85 51.48 11.53
CA VAL A 60 -12.19 50.90 10.23
C VAL A 60 -12.55 49.41 10.36
N MET A 61 -11.75 48.65 11.10
CA MET A 61 -12.03 47.24 11.38
C MET A 61 -13.37 47.03 12.11
N ARG A 62 -13.72 47.93 13.01
CA ARG A 62 -14.99 47.85 13.77
C ARG A 62 -16.20 48.21 12.90
N ILE A 63 -16.12 49.31 12.10
CA ILE A 63 -17.25 49.76 11.27
C ILE A 63 -17.36 48.93 9.98
N ARG A 64 -16.30 48.18 9.61
CA ARG A 64 -16.24 47.31 8.42
C ARG A 64 -16.54 48.02 7.10
N ARG A 65 -16.19 49.28 6.99
CA ARG A 65 -16.35 50.13 5.80
C ARG A 65 -15.24 51.13 5.71
N SER A 66 -15.06 51.71 4.52
CA SER A 66 -14.06 52.74 4.28
C SER A 66 -14.35 53.96 5.13
N PHE A 67 -13.26 54.60 5.60
CA PHE A 67 -13.31 55.76 6.43
C PHE A 67 -12.31 56.81 5.98
N VAL A 68 -12.77 58.06 5.90
CA VAL A 68 -11.96 59.23 5.53
C VAL A 68 -11.69 60.06 6.76
N MET A 69 -10.43 60.20 7.13
CA MET A 69 -9.98 61.07 8.22
C MET A 69 -9.53 62.40 7.65
N GLU A 70 -10.43 63.35 7.64
CA GLU A 70 -10.17 64.70 7.01
C GLU A 70 -9.35 65.63 7.88
N THR A 71 -9.41 65.47 9.21
CA THR A 71 -8.67 66.30 10.17
C THR A 71 -7.93 65.40 11.18
N PRO A 72 -6.82 64.73 10.78
CA PRO A 72 -5.95 64.00 11.70
C PRO A 72 -5.53 64.90 12.83
N ARG A 73 -5.31 64.32 14.03
CA ARG A 73 -5.01 64.94 15.31
C ARG A 73 -6.19 65.68 15.98
N GLU A 74 -7.15 66.23 15.28
CA GLU A 74 -8.32 66.97 15.84
C GLU A 74 -9.52 66.07 16.01
N HIS A 75 -9.69 65.07 15.21
CA HIS A 75 -10.78 64.13 15.23
C HIS A 75 -10.84 63.35 16.56
N PHE A 76 -12.04 63.04 17.06
CA PHE A 76 -12.26 62.35 18.34
C PHE A 76 -11.53 60.99 18.44
N ILE A 77 -11.37 60.27 17.31
CA ILE A 77 -10.61 59.01 17.26
C ILE A 77 -9.15 59.22 17.67
N CYS A 78 -8.55 60.33 17.26
CA CYS A 78 -7.17 60.67 17.54
C CYS A 78 -6.91 61.07 19.00
N THR A 79 -7.95 61.27 19.84
CA THR A 79 -7.79 61.56 21.24
C THR A 79 -7.19 60.40 22.03
N ARG A 80 -7.38 59.15 21.54
CA ARG A 80 -6.86 57.91 22.12
C ARG A 80 -5.55 57.44 21.49
N CYS A 81 -5.08 58.08 20.43
CA CYS A 81 -3.87 57.73 19.69
C CYS A 81 -2.61 58.21 20.44
N GLN A 82 -1.75 57.27 20.83
CA GLN A 82 -0.50 57.61 21.54
C GLN A 82 0.50 58.33 20.58
N GLY A 83 0.39 58.12 19.27
CA GLY A 83 1.17 58.77 18.23
C GLY A 83 0.70 60.19 17.86
N ARG A 84 -0.36 60.72 18.48
CA ARG A 84 -0.99 62.01 18.08
C ARG A 84 -0.02 63.17 17.97
N GLY A 85 0.95 63.28 18.91
CA GLY A 85 1.91 64.40 18.94
C GLY A 85 2.97 64.34 17.82
N LEU A 86 3.22 63.15 17.26
CA LEU A 86 4.21 62.91 16.21
C LEU A 86 3.55 62.64 14.85
N CYS A 87 2.21 62.67 14.78
CA CYS A 87 1.45 62.38 13.55
C CYS A 87 1.72 63.44 12.49
N ARG A 88 2.18 63.01 11.31
CA ARG A 88 2.44 63.85 10.14
C ARG A 88 1.33 63.77 9.08
N GLU A 89 0.29 63.01 9.34
CA GLU A 89 -0.84 62.87 8.42
C GLU A 89 -1.62 64.19 8.32
N THR A 90 -2.00 64.58 7.12
CA THR A 90 -2.86 65.71 6.86
C THR A 90 -4.25 65.26 6.39
N LEU A 91 -4.36 64.04 5.82
CA LEU A 91 -5.59 63.33 5.45
C LEU A 91 -5.26 61.84 5.32
N SER A 92 -6.18 60.95 5.70
CA SER A 92 -6.05 59.55 5.36
C SER A 92 -7.39 58.91 4.94
N ILE A 93 -7.34 57.98 3.97
CA ILE A 93 -8.45 57.17 3.51
C ILE A 93 -8.08 55.74 3.83
N SER A 94 -8.86 55.06 4.67
CA SER A 94 -8.60 53.69 5.11
C SER A 94 -9.75 52.77 4.76
N THR A 95 -9.46 51.62 4.16
CA THR A 95 -10.41 50.64 3.68
C THR A 95 -10.11 49.29 4.26
N PRO A 96 -11.10 48.57 4.82
CA PRO A 96 -10.89 47.22 5.34
C PRO A 96 -10.78 46.19 4.20
N ILE A 97 -9.91 45.21 4.38
CA ILE A 97 -9.82 44.00 3.54
C ILE A 97 -10.65 42.94 4.25
N ILE A 98 -11.80 42.56 3.65
CA ILE A 98 -12.80 41.69 4.27
C ILE A 98 -12.97 40.41 3.48
N ASP A 99 -12.88 39.27 4.16
CA ASP A 99 -13.18 37.94 3.60
C ASP A 99 -14.28 37.25 4.39
N GLY A 100 -15.39 36.86 3.72
CA GLY A 100 -16.50 36.13 4.34
C GLY A 100 -17.11 36.77 5.60
N GLY A 101 -16.88 38.08 5.81
CA GLY A 101 -17.32 38.82 7.01
C GLY A 101 -16.23 39.08 8.05
N ASP A 102 -15.07 38.47 7.92
CA ASP A 102 -13.90 38.72 8.79
C ASP A 102 -12.99 39.80 8.19
N VAL A 103 -12.50 40.70 9.03
CA VAL A 103 -11.54 41.73 8.61
C VAL A 103 -10.14 41.15 8.72
N LEU A 104 -9.46 40.96 7.57
CA LEU A 104 -8.12 40.44 7.49
C LEU A 104 -7.05 41.52 7.71
N GLY A 105 -7.39 42.75 7.40
CA GLY A 105 -6.49 43.88 7.52
C GLY A 105 -7.13 45.17 7.03
N VAL A 106 -6.32 46.22 6.92
CA VAL A 106 -6.72 47.55 6.41
C VAL A 106 -5.64 48.07 5.50
N ILE A 107 -6.03 48.64 4.39
CA ILE A 107 -5.17 49.45 3.51
C ILE A 107 -5.50 50.90 3.67
N GLY A 108 -4.50 51.76 3.81
CA GLY A 108 -4.62 53.18 3.99
C GLY A 108 -3.83 54.00 2.91
N LEU A 109 -4.48 55.02 2.34
CA LEU A 109 -3.84 56.08 1.60
C LEU A 109 -3.61 57.24 2.58
N VAL A 110 -2.40 57.76 2.64
CA VAL A 110 -2.01 58.80 3.61
C VAL A 110 -1.38 59.98 2.93
N CYS A 111 -1.95 61.17 3.11
CA CYS A 111 -1.37 62.42 2.68
C CYS A 111 -0.53 63.02 3.82
N SER A 112 0.69 63.48 3.49
CA SER A 112 1.58 64.11 4.44
C SER A 112 1.80 65.60 4.15
N THR A 113 1.34 66.11 3.00
CA THR A 113 1.43 67.50 2.59
C THR A 113 0.05 68.13 2.40
N ASP A 114 -0.05 69.45 2.51
CA ASP A 114 -1.31 70.12 2.27
C ASP A 114 -1.74 70.12 0.80
N GLU A 115 -0.74 70.03 -0.12
CA GLU A 115 -1.00 69.91 -1.56
C GLU A 115 -1.67 68.58 -1.89
N ASP A 116 -1.15 67.48 -1.39
CA ASP A 116 -1.72 66.16 -1.56
C ASP A 116 -3.12 66.06 -0.92
N ARG A 117 -3.27 66.64 0.27
CA ARG A 117 -4.56 66.72 0.95
C ARG A 117 -5.59 67.43 0.08
N ALA A 118 -5.27 68.63 -0.48
CA ALA A 118 -6.22 69.35 -1.31
C ALA A 118 -6.58 68.57 -2.58
N ARG A 119 -5.62 67.92 -3.21
CA ARG A 119 -5.82 67.09 -4.41
C ARG A 119 -6.72 65.88 -4.13
N VAL A 120 -6.43 65.13 -3.05
CA VAL A 120 -7.20 63.92 -2.69
C VAL A 120 -8.59 64.30 -2.19
N LEU A 121 -8.75 65.36 -1.42
CA LEU A 121 -10.04 65.79 -0.90
C LEU A 121 -10.99 66.25 -2.02
N ALA A 122 -10.47 66.95 -3.07
CA ALA A 122 -11.25 67.39 -4.23
C ALA A 122 -11.89 66.20 -4.99
N HIS A 123 -11.29 65.01 -4.91
CA HIS A 123 -11.77 63.80 -5.59
C HIS A 123 -11.93 62.59 -4.65
N LYS A 124 -12.29 62.82 -3.39
CA LYS A 124 -12.27 61.83 -2.33
C LYS A 124 -13.03 60.55 -2.67
N ASP A 125 -14.20 60.67 -3.31
CA ASP A 125 -15.04 59.50 -3.64
C ASP A 125 -14.35 58.57 -4.68
N VAL A 126 -13.58 59.20 -5.61
CA VAL A 126 -12.81 58.43 -6.58
C VAL A 126 -11.68 57.66 -5.88
N TYR A 127 -10.96 58.29 -4.93
CA TYR A 127 -9.91 57.62 -4.16
C TYR A 127 -10.44 56.56 -3.22
N VAL A 128 -11.63 56.75 -2.59
CA VAL A 128 -12.30 55.75 -1.82
C VAL A 128 -12.62 54.53 -2.66
N GLN A 129 -13.30 54.72 -3.82
CA GLN A 129 -13.60 53.62 -4.74
C GLN A 129 -12.34 52.92 -5.25
N PHE A 130 -11.26 53.68 -5.54
CA PHE A 130 -10.02 53.10 -5.99
C PHE A 130 -9.40 52.19 -4.94
N ILE A 131 -9.32 52.65 -3.68
CA ILE A 131 -8.70 51.82 -2.62
C ILE A 131 -9.58 50.63 -2.22
N GLU A 132 -10.90 50.71 -2.36
CA GLU A 132 -11.80 49.59 -2.22
C GLU A 132 -11.51 48.52 -3.25
N ARG A 133 -11.31 48.90 -4.51
CA ARG A 133 -10.91 47.99 -5.58
C ARG A 133 -9.49 47.36 -5.32
N CYS A 134 -8.59 48.12 -4.77
CA CYS A 134 -7.29 47.60 -4.38
C CYS A 134 -7.41 46.57 -3.26
N ALA A 135 -8.26 46.81 -2.27
CA ALA A 135 -8.55 45.84 -1.19
C ALA A 135 -9.14 44.54 -1.73
N GLU A 136 -10.13 44.61 -2.63
CA GLU A 136 -10.70 43.45 -3.33
C GLU A 136 -9.63 42.67 -4.10
N PHE A 137 -8.74 43.39 -4.79
CA PHE A 137 -7.67 42.77 -5.58
C PHE A 137 -6.64 42.02 -4.71
N ILE A 138 -6.26 42.61 -3.57
CA ILE A 138 -5.39 41.95 -2.59
C ILE A 138 -6.08 40.67 -2.07
N LEU A 139 -7.39 40.72 -1.81
CA LEU A 139 -8.14 39.56 -1.37
C LEU A 139 -8.17 38.44 -2.42
N HIS A 140 -8.38 38.77 -3.71
CA HIS A 140 -8.31 37.78 -4.78
C HIS A 140 -6.95 37.11 -4.86
N LYS A 141 -5.87 37.88 -4.70
CA LYS A 141 -4.51 37.32 -4.69
C LYS A 141 -4.24 36.39 -3.52
N LEU A 142 -4.85 36.69 -2.37
CA LEU A 142 -4.78 35.81 -1.21
C LEU A 142 -5.49 34.47 -1.47
N HIS A 143 -6.66 34.51 -2.10
CA HIS A 143 -7.39 33.30 -2.48
C HIS A 143 -6.63 32.48 -3.52
N ASP A 144 -6.11 33.11 -4.61
CA ASP A 144 -5.29 32.43 -5.62
C ASP A 144 -4.13 31.68 -4.98
N HIS A 145 -3.43 32.33 -4.04
CA HIS A 145 -2.29 31.73 -3.33
C HIS A 145 -2.72 30.53 -2.46
N ALA A 146 -3.83 30.67 -1.72
CA ALA A 146 -4.37 29.61 -0.88
C ALA A 146 -4.81 28.40 -1.72
N ASP A 147 -5.45 28.63 -2.86
CA ASP A 147 -5.90 27.56 -3.76
C ASP A 147 -4.71 26.83 -4.41
N LEU A 148 -3.64 27.55 -4.76
CA LEU A 148 -2.41 26.95 -5.25
C LEU A 148 -1.75 26.03 -4.19
N LEU A 149 -1.70 26.46 -2.93
CA LEU A 149 -1.18 25.68 -1.82
C LEU A 149 -2.03 24.43 -1.58
N ARG A 150 -3.37 24.57 -1.61
CA ARG A 150 -4.29 23.43 -1.48
C ARG A 150 -4.10 22.43 -2.62
N ALA A 151 -3.98 22.90 -3.86
CA ALA A 151 -3.77 22.06 -5.03
C ALA A 151 -2.43 21.29 -4.92
N ARG A 152 -1.34 21.95 -4.49
CA ARG A 152 -0.05 21.29 -4.25
C ARG A 152 -0.15 20.21 -3.16
N SER A 153 -0.74 20.54 -2.01
CA SER A 153 -0.93 19.58 -0.93
C SER A 153 -1.76 18.36 -1.38
N PHE A 154 -2.80 18.59 -2.17
CA PHE A 154 -3.62 17.52 -2.73
C PHE A 154 -2.82 16.62 -3.68
N LEU A 155 -2.00 17.21 -4.57
CA LEU A 155 -1.12 16.44 -5.45
C LEU A 155 -0.11 15.60 -4.66
N ASP A 156 0.51 16.14 -3.62
CA ASP A 156 1.43 15.40 -2.77
C ASP A 156 0.75 14.20 -2.08
N ILE A 157 -0.47 14.39 -1.60
CA ILE A 157 -1.26 13.29 -1.02
C ILE A 157 -1.58 12.24 -2.10
N MET A 158 -2.01 12.65 -3.29
CA MET A 158 -2.31 11.72 -4.38
C MET A 158 -1.08 10.91 -4.80
N LEU A 159 0.08 11.55 -4.94
CA LEU A 159 1.32 10.85 -5.24
C LEU A 159 1.69 9.84 -4.15
N ARG A 160 1.56 10.19 -2.87
CA ARG A 160 1.77 9.24 -1.77
C ARG A 160 0.81 8.05 -1.82
N ILE A 161 -0.47 8.28 -2.13
CA ILE A 161 -1.45 7.20 -2.29
C ILE A 161 -1.05 6.26 -3.44
N LEU A 162 -0.57 6.79 -4.56
CA LEU A 162 -0.09 5.99 -5.68
C LEU A 162 1.15 5.15 -5.28
N GLU A 163 2.06 5.70 -4.47
CA GLU A 163 3.27 4.97 -4.01
C GLU A 163 2.97 3.87 -2.98
N ILE A 164 2.04 4.09 -2.05
CA ILE A 164 1.67 3.07 -1.05
C ILE A 164 0.73 1.98 -1.60
N ASN A 165 0.25 2.13 -2.83
CA ASN A 165 -0.61 1.13 -3.47
C ASN A 165 0.17 -0.18 -3.65
N SER A 166 -0.48 -1.32 -3.37
CA SER A 166 0.12 -2.65 -3.52
C SER A 166 0.27 -3.13 -4.96
N ARG A 167 -0.31 -2.42 -5.93
CA ARG A 167 -0.23 -2.74 -7.37
C ARG A 167 0.75 -1.82 -8.09
N GLY A 168 1.34 -2.32 -9.16
CA GLY A 168 2.06 -1.49 -10.12
C GLY A 168 1.10 -0.54 -10.83
N ILE A 169 1.46 0.74 -10.91
CA ILE A 169 0.67 1.77 -11.57
C ILE A 169 1.55 2.46 -12.61
N VAL A 170 1.05 2.54 -13.85
CA VAL A 170 1.67 3.28 -14.95
C VAL A 170 0.63 4.24 -15.53
N ILE A 171 0.97 5.51 -15.69
CA ILE A 171 0.12 6.51 -16.33
C ILE A 171 0.73 6.88 -17.68
N PHE A 172 -0.08 6.85 -18.71
CA PHE A 172 0.30 7.18 -20.08
C PHE A 172 -0.16 8.57 -20.46
N ASN A 173 0.68 9.30 -21.21
CA ASN A 173 0.31 10.56 -21.83
C ASN A 173 -0.48 10.34 -23.13
N ALA A 174 -1.01 11.44 -23.69
CA ALA A 174 -1.78 11.42 -24.93
C ALA A 174 -0.99 10.89 -26.16
N LYS A 175 0.35 10.90 -26.09
CA LYS A 175 1.24 10.36 -27.13
C LYS A 175 1.58 8.87 -26.93
N GLY A 176 1.02 8.22 -25.91
CA GLY A 176 1.29 6.83 -25.55
C GLY A 176 2.60 6.61 -24.75
N GLY A 177 3.33 7.68 -24.41
CA GLY A 177 4.51 7.60 -23.56
C GLY A 177 4.14 7.51 -22.09
N ILE A 178 5.08 7.04 -21.26
CA ILE A 178 4.89 6.93 -19.81
C ILE A 178 5.11 8.32 -19.18
N SER A 179 4.12 8.78 -18.40
CA SER A 179 4.20 10.03 -17.63
C SER A 179 4.48 9.80 -16.15
N TYR A 180 4.08 8.66 -15.61
CA TYR A 180 4.31 8.30 -14.22
C TYR A 180 4.34 6.78 -14.06
N LEU A 181 5.13 6.31 -13.10
CA LEU A 181 5.10 4.93 -12.62
C LEU A 181 5.51 4.92 -11.14
N ASN A 182 4.78 4.18 -10.32
CA ASN A 182 5.08 4.03 -8.91
C ASN A 182 6.26 3.06 -8.68
N ASP A 183 6.79 3.01 -7.46
CA ASP A 183 7.93 2.17 -7.09
C ASP A 183 7.72 0.68 -7.36
N ILE A 184 6.47 0.22 -7.23
CA ILE A 184 6.10 -1.15 -7.55
C ILE A 184 6.25 -1.44 -9.03
N ALA A 185 5.73 -0.56 -9.88
CA ALA A 185 5.87 -0.69 -11.31
C ALA A 185 7.36 -0.67 -11.75
N ARG A 186 8.18 0.21 -11.16
CA ARG A 186 9.63 0.24 -11.41
C ARG A 186 10.30 -1.08 -11.07
N ARG A 187 9.99 -1.63 -9.92
CA ARG A 187 10.58 -2.88 -9.39
C ARG A 187 10.18 -4.08 -10.23
N ASP A 188 8.89 -4.23 -10.52
CA ASP A 188 8.36 -5.36 -11.27
C ASP A 188 8.80 -5.36 -12.75
N LEU A 189 9.04 -4.17 -13.33
CA LEU A 189 9.58 -4.01 -14.69
C LEU A 189 11.13 -4.00 -14.73
N GLY A 190 11.80 -4.11 -13.58
CA GLY A 190 13.26 -4.12 -13.48
C GLY A 190 13.92 -2.81 -13.90
N LEU A 191 13.21 -1.68 -13.74
CA LEU A 191 13.70 -0.35 -14.09
C LEU A 191 14.52 0.22 -12.93
N LYS A 192 15.73 0.70 -13.23
CA LYS A 192 16.63 1.33 -12.23
C LYS A 192 16.67 2.84 -12.51
N GLY A 193 16.66 3.64 -11.43
CA GLY A 193 16.74 5.12 -11.48
C GLY A 193 15.36 5.76 -11.57
N ASP A 194 15.34 7.10 -11.35
CA ASP A 194 14.09 7.88 -11.25
C ASP A 194 13.54 8.38 -12.58
N GLY A 195 14.29 8.19 -13.68
CA GLY A 195 13.88 8.61 -15.02
C GLY A 195 12.67 7.82 -15.55
N LEU A 196 11.90 8.47 -16.43
CA LEU A 196 10.83 7.83 -17.18
C LEU A 196 11.43 6.99 -18.33
N PRO A 197 11.06 5.70 -18.44
CA PRO A 197 11.57 4.85 -19.51
C PRO A 197 10.90 5.19 -20.85
N THR A 198 11.67 5.21 -21.92
CA THR A 198 11.18 5.48 -23.29
C THR A 198 11.00 4.22 -24.12
N ASP A 199 11.58 3.09 -23.69
CA ASP A 199 11.69 1.83 -24.42
C ASP A 199 10.83 0.70 -23.82
N VAL A 200 9.67 1.03 -23.28
CA VAL A 200 8.72 0.04 -22.73
C VAL A 200 7.56 -0.17 -23.68
N GLN A 201 7.34 -1.42 -24.08
CA GLN A 201 6.24 -1.81 -24.96
C GLN A 201 5.24 -2.69 -24.19
N PHE A 202 3.96 -2.36 -24.30
CA PHE A 202 2.85 -3.10 -23.71
C PHE A 202 2.06 -3.82 -24.83
N LYS A 203 1.99 -5.14 -24.76
CA LYS A 203 1.24 -5.96 -25.72
C LYS A 203 0.21 -6.80 -24.96
N ARG A 204 -1.07 -6.63 -25.29
CA ARG A 204 -2.13 -7.52 -24.82
C ARG A 204 -1.96 -8.90 -25.46
N THR A 205 -2.12 -9.96 -24.69
CA THR A 205 -2.09 -11.34 -25.23
C THR A 205 -3.46 -11.81 -25.70
N GLY A 206 -4.54 -11.15 -25.25
CA GLY A 206 -5.92 -11.54 -25.48
C GLY A 206 -6.46 -12.51 -24.43
N GLU A 207 -5.61 -12.97 -23.50
CA GLU A 207 -6.03 -13.79 -22.38
C GLU A 207 -6.45 -12.89 -21.20
N SER A 208 -7.53 -13.25 -20.54
CA SER A 208 -8.05 -12.54 -19.37
C SER A 208 -8.32 -13.51 -18.22
N PHE A 209 -8.14 -13.04 -16.96
CA PHE A 209 -8.31 -13.83 -15.76
C PHE A 209 -9.00 -12.98 -14.70
N SER A 210 -10.20 -13.37 -14.32
CA SER A 210 -11.05 -12.52 -13.47
C SER A 210 -11.28 -11.15 -14.13
N ASP A 211 -10.96 -10.04 -13.47
CA ASP A 211 -11.09 -8.69 -14.02
C ASP A 211 -9.78 -8.14 -14.63
N LEU A 212 -8.75 -8.98 -14.70
CA LEU A 212 -7.43 -8.61 -15.22
C LEU A 212 -7.17 -9.22 -16.58
N GLU A 213 -6.53 -8.47 -17.47
CA GLU A 213 -6.03 -8.94 -18.76
C GLU A 213 -4.53 -9.26 -18.65
N GLU A 214 -4.08 -10.27 -19.43
CA GLU A 214 -2.66 -10.59 -19.52
C GLU A 214 -1.96 -9.65 -20.48
N PHE A 215 -0.89 -9.04 -20.02
CA PHE A 215 0.00 -8.19 -20.83
C PHE A 215 1.41 -8.76 -20.82
N VAL A 216 2.03 -8.80 -22.00
CA VAL A 216 3.47 -8.98 -22.13
C VAL A 216 4.10 -7.60 -22.27
N VAL A 217 4.86 -7.22 -21.26
CA VAL A 217 5.55 -5.94 -21.24
C VAL A 217 7.03 -6.18 -21.49
N THR A 218 7.55 -5.54 -22.53
CA THR A 218 8.98 -5.59 -22.86
C THR A 218 9.63 -4.31 -22.35
N ALA A 219 10.56 -4.45 -21.40
CA ALA A 219 11.36 -3.37 -20.85
C ALA A 219 12.84 -3.77 -20.85
N ARG A 220 13.71 -2.93 -21.39
CA ARG A 220 15.17 -3.21 -21.48
C ARG A 220 15.49 -4.60 -22.02
N ASN A 221 14.85 -5.01 -23.11
CA ASN A 221 14.97 -6.34 -23.73
C ASN A 221 14.57 -7.54 -22.86
N ARG A 222 13.86 -7.30 -21.75
CA ARG A 222 13.27 -8.36 -20.92
C ARG A 222 11.76 -8.36 -21.05
N LYS A 223 11.20 -9.55 -21.15
CA LYS A 223 9.75 -9.74 -21.19
C LYS A 223 9.23 -10.03 -19.79
N HIS A 224 8.18 -9.31 -19.40
CA HIS A 224 7.47 -9.47 -18.13
C HIS A 224 6.02 -9.81 -18.45
N THR A 225 5.49 -10.88 -17.88
CA THR A 225 4.06 -11.20 -17.94
C THR A 225 3.39 -10.57 -16.74
N LEU A 226 2.45 -9.68 -17.00
CA LEU A 226 1.73 -8.91 -15.99
C LEU A 226 0.23 -9.14 -16.16
N MET A 227 -0.46 -9.21 -15.03
CA MET A 227 -1.92 -9.24 -14.98
C MET A 227 -2.43 -7.87 -14.57
N GLY A 228 -3.17 -7.20 -15.44
CA GLY A 228 -3.54 -5.81 -15.20
C GLY A 228 -4.79 -5.37 -15.94
N GLN A 229 -5.17 -4.14 -15.67
CA GLN A 229 -6.31 -3.47 -16.30
C GLN A 229 -5.84 -2.13 -16.86
N MET A 230 -6.13 -1.92 -18.13
CA MET A 230 -5.92 -0.63 -18.80
C MET A 230 -7.21 0.16 -18.77
N THR A 231 -7.25 1.22 -17.97
CA THR A 231 -8.40 2.11 -17.84
C THR A 231 -8.14 3.37 -18.66
N PRO A 232 -8.87 3.62 -19.76
CA PRO A 232 -8.77 4.89 -20.46
C PRO A 232 -9.30 6.02 -19.58
N LEU A 233 -8.62 7.15 -19.61
CA LEU A 233 -9.10 8.38 -19.01
C LEU A 233 -9.99 9.09 -20.04
N ALA A 234 -11.07 9.74 -19.57
CA ALA A 234 -11.95 10.47 -20.46
C ALA A 234 -11.15 11.51 -21.28
N PRO A 235 -11.50 11.75 -22.56
CA PRO A 235 -10.86 12.76 -23.36
C PRO A 235 -11.09 14.12 -22.69
N SER A 236 -10.14 14.55 -21.92
CA SER A 236 -10.02 15.93 -21.43
C SER A 236 -8.82 16.51 -22.16
N ASP A 237 -8.79 17.81 -22.36
CA ASP A 237 -7.70 18.56 -22.99
C ASP A 237 -6.34 18.39 -22.29
N TYR A 238 -6.21 17.38 -21.45
CA TYR A 238 -5.10 17.16 -20.54
C TYR A 238 -4.25 15.95 -20.92
N HIS A 239 -3.01 16.10 -20.69
CA HIS A 239 -1.82 15.32 -21.01
C HIS A 239 -1.88 13.79 -20.75
N PHE A 240 -2.93 13.21 -20.17
CA PHE A 240 -3.00 11.82 -19.78
C PHE A 240 -4.07 11.05 -20.56
N ALA A 241 -3.72 9.86 -21.08
CA ALA A 241 -4.61 9.04 -21.90
C ALA A 241 -5.17 7.82 -21.18
N ALA A 242 -4.37 7.15 -20.36
CA ALA A 242 -4.78 5.92 -19.69
C ALA A 242 -3.97 5.66 -18.43
N VAL A 243 -4.56 4.87 -17.53
CA VAL A 243 -3.88 4.29 -16.35
C VAL A 243 -3.85 2.78 -16.52
N PHE A 244 -2.67 2.18 -16.38
CA PHE A 244 -2.48 0.74 -16.30
C PHE A 244 -2.16 0.34 -14.88
N THR A 245 -3.06 -0.42 -14.27
CA THR A 245 -2.85 -1.01 -12.95
C THR A 245 -2.57 -2.50 -13.12
N PHE A 246 -1.53 -3.02 -12.50
CA PHE A 246 -1.14 -4.40 -12.69
C PHE A 246 -0.52 -5.04 -11.45
N GLU A 247 -0.49 -6.36 -11.48
CA GLU A 247 0.20 -7.20 -10.51
C GLU A 247 1.07 -8.21 -11.27
N SER A 248 2.30 -8.41 -10.84
CA SER A 248 3.15 -9.44 -11.41
C SER A 248 2.76 -10.82 -10.87
N LEU A 249 2.92 -11.88 -11.68
CA LEU A 249 2.64 -13.24 -11.26
C LEU A 249 3.33 -13.63 -9.94
N PRO A 250 4.61 -13.28 -9.70
CA PRO A 250 5.25 -13.57 -8.42
C PRO A 250 4.52 -12.94 -7.21
N ARG A 251 4.02 -11.71 -7.33
CA ARG A 251 3.27 -11.07 -6.23
C ARG A 251 1.91 -11.69 -5.99
N MET A 252 1.20 -12.09 -7.07
CA MET A 252 -0.04 -12.84 -6.91
C MET A 252 0.21 -14.15 -6.17
N ALA A 253 1.31 -14.81 -6.47
CA ALA A 253 1.74 -16.04 -5.80
C ALA A 253 2.11 -15.79 -4.33
N ASP A 254 2.84 -14.71 -4.02
CA ASP A 254 3.19 -14.33 -2.65
C ASP A 254 1.95 -14.09 -1.79
N ARG A 255 0.91 -13.45 -2.32
CA ARG A 255 -0.37 -13.27 -1.62
C ARG A 255 -1.08 -14.58 -1.31
N VAL A 256 -1.00 -15.54 -2.21
CA VAL A 256 -1.55 -16.90 -1.97
C VAL A 256 -0.70 -17.65 -0.93
N SER A 257 0.61 -17.40 -0.90
CA SER A 257 1.55 -18.04 0.02
C SER A 257 1.51 -17.47 1.43
N SER A 258 1.31 -16.15 1.58
CA SER A 258 1.43 -15.43 2.87
C SER A 258 0.38 -15.80 3.91
N LEU A 259 -0.68 -16.48 3.53
CA LEU A 259 -1.68 -17.04 4.47
C LEU A 259 -1.11 -18.18 5.35
N GLY A 260 0.12 -18.66 5.09
CA GLY A 260 0.77 -19.75 5.80
C GLY A 260 2.17 -19.47 6.37
N ASP A 261 2.69 -18.24 6.22
CA ASP A 261 4.11 -17.93 6.48
C ASP A 261 4.56 -17.90 7.95
N SER A 262 3.65 -17.88 8.91
CA SER A 262 4.01 -17.79 10.34
C SER A 262 4.62 -19.07 10.93
N LEU A 263 4.70 -20.18 10.18
CA LEU A 263 5.20 -21.48 10.64
C LEU A 263 6.37 -22.03 9.79
N SER A 264 7.11 -21.17 9.08
CA SER A 264 8.16 -21.57 8.15
C SER A 264 9.51 -21.71 8.83
N GLY A 265 10.07 -22.92 8.89
CA GLY A 265 11.43 -23.20 9.34
C GLY A 265 11.60 -24.58 9.97
N VAL A 266 12.82 -25.13 9.88
CA VAL A 266 13.16 -26.42 10.50
C VAL A 266 13.02 -26.36 12.02
N GLU A 267 13.21 -25.16 12.59
CA GLU A 267 13.11 -24.92 14.04
C GLU A 267 11.66 -24.99 14.55
N ASN A 268 10.69 -24.74 13.67
CA ASN A 268 9.25 -24.85 13.99
C ASN A 268 8.74 -26.30 14.01
N LEU A 269 9.53 -27.26 13.56
CA LEU A 269 9.23 -28.68 13.72
C LEU A 269 9.53 -29.10 15.17
N ILE A 270 8.48 -29.14 15.99
CA ILE A 270 8.59 -29.47 17.41
C ILE A 270 8.94 -30.96 17.55
N GLY A 271 10.00 -31.25 18.29
CA GLY A 271 10.45 -32.59 18.60
C GLY A 271 11.98 -32.66 18.79
N ARG A 272 12.39 -33.48 19.72
CA ARG A 272 13.80 -33.81 20.08
C ARG A 272 14.07 -35.33 20.07
N SER A 273 13.08 -36.11 19.73
CA SER A 273 13.28 -37.56 19.55
C SER A 273 14.33 -37.85 18.48
N PRO A 274 15.08 -38.95 18.56
CA PRO A 274 16.10 -39.31 17.58
C PRO A 274 15.56 -39.30 16.14
N ALA A 275 14.33 -39.80 15.94
CA ALA A 275 13.66 -39.83 14.65
C ALA A 275 13.40 -38.40 14.11
N MET A 276 12.96 -37.46 14.97
CA MET A 276 12.75 -36.06 14.57
C MET A 276 14.07 -35.32 14.32
N LEU A 277 15.13 -35.60 15.08
CA LEU A 277 16.43 -35.00 14.82
C LEU A 277 17.01 -35.48 13.49
N GLN A 278 16.88 -36.77 13.19
CA GLN A 278 17.27 -37.33 11.90
C GLN A 278 16.51 -36.71 10.75
N LEU A 279 15.17 -36.52 10.88
CA LEU A 279 14.34 -35.87 9.89
C LEU A 279 14.81 -34.43 9.65
N LYS A 280 15.06 -33.66 10.72
CA LYS A 280 15.55 -32.28 10.62
C LYS A 280 16.91 -32.19 9.91
N ASP A 281 17.83 -33.13 10.18
CA ASP A 281 19.13 -33.21 9.51
C ASP A 281 18.95 -33.55 8.01
N GLN A 282 18.09 -34.50 7.68
CA GLN A 282 17.75 -34.82 6.28
C GLN A 282 17.19 -33.60 5.56
N ILE A 283 16.25 -32.86 6.17
CA ILE A 283 15.70 -31.62 5.60
C ILE A 283 16.81 -30.62 5.27
N ARG A 284 17.74 -30.37 6.21
CA ARG A 284 18.86 -29.43 5.99
C ARG A 284 19.76 -29.89 4.83
N ARG A 285 20.03 -31.16 4.70
CA ARG A 285 20.89 -31.73 3.62
C ARG A 285 20.23 -31.57 2.24
N ILE A 286 18.92 -31.81 2.14
CA ILE A 286 18.20 -31.79 0.86
C ILE A 286 17.69 -30.39 0.47
N ALA A 287 17.71 -29.44 1.37
CA ALA A 287 17.14 -28.11 1.16
C ALA A 287 17.74 -27.39 -0.07
N GLY A 288 19.06 -27.50 -0.26
CA GLY A 288 19.78 -26.90 -1.39
C GLY A 288 19.56 -27.59 -2.74
N SER A 289 18.95 -28.79 -2.76
CA SER A 289 18.68 -29.52 -4.01
C SER A 289 17.44 -28.97 -4.73
N THR A 290 17.43 -29.09 -6.06
CA THR A 290 16.25 -28.81 -6.91
C THR A 290 15.43 -30.06 -7.21
N SER A 291 15.88 -31.23 -6.75
CA SER A 291 15.22 -32.51 -6.97
C SER A 291 13.83 -32.58 -6.29
N THR A 292 12.97 -33.42 -6.84
CA THR A 292 11.66 -33.72 -6.25
C THR A 292 11.84 -34.44 -4.91
N VAL A 293 11.01 -34.07 -3.94
CA VAL A 293 10.96 -34.73 -2.62
C VAL A 293 9.61 -35.39 -2.46
N LEU A 294 9.60 -36.66 -2.06
CA LEU A 294 8.39 -37.38 -1.69
C LEU A 294 8.35 -37.53 -0.16
N VAL A 295 7.43 -36.82 0.47
CA VAL A 295 7.22 -36.86 1.92
C VAL A 295 6.14 -37.91 2.23
N THR A 296 6.51 -38.98 2.91
CA THR A 296 5.58 -40.03 3.30
C THR A 296 5.33 -40.04 4.82
N GLY A 297 4.17 -40.46 5.26
CA GLY A 297 3.84 -40.56 6.68
C GLY A 297 2.33 -40.57 6.88
N GLU A 298 1.90 -41.06 8.04
CA GLU A 298 0.48 -41.13 8.39
C GLU A 298 -0.23 -39.76 8.37
N SER A 299 -1.57 -39.80 8.31
CA SER A 299 -2.34 -38.56 8.41
C SER A 299 -2.10 -37.87 9.76
N GLY A 300 -1.99 -36.54 9.76
CA GLY A 300 -1.80 -35.76 10.98
C GLY A 300 -0.37 -35.72 11.53
N THR A 301 0.64 -36.28 10.84
CA THR A 301 2.06 -36.24 11.27
C THR A 301 2.74 -34.91 11.03
N GLY A 302 2.15 -34.00 10.21
CA GLY A 302 2.73 -32.68 9.91
C GLY A 302 3.51 -32.63 8.60
N LYS A 303 3.16 -33.42 7.59
CA LYS A 303 3.85 -33.45 6.27
C LYS A 303 3.92 -32.07 5.60
N GLU A 304 2.88 -31.25 5.73
CA GLU A 304 2.90 -29.87 5.21
C GLU A 304 3.93 -28.99 5.92
N LEU A 305 4.08 -29.12 7.26
CA LEU A 305 5.10 -28.40 8.01
C LEU A 305 6.50 -28.80 7.57
N VAL A 306 6.71 -30.10 7.26
CA VAL A 306 7.95 -30.60 6.70
C VAL A 306 8.23 -29.99 5.31
N ALA A 307 7.23 -29.92 4.44
CA ALA A 307 7.36 -29.28 3.11
C ALA A 307 7.71 -27.79 3.22
N ARG A 308 7.06 -27.08 4.14
CA ARG A 308 7.37 -25.67 4.44
C ARG A 308 8.79 -25.49 5.01
N ALA A 309 9.23 -26.40 5.89
CA ALA A 309 10.59 -26.39 6.44
C ALA A 309 11.65 -26.62 5.34
N ILE A 310 11.38 -27.51 4.38
CA ILE A 310 12.25 -27.71 3.21
C ILE A 310 12.32 -26.43 2.37
N HIS A 311 11.19 -25.77 2.13
CA HIS A 311 11.12 -24.52 1.39
C HIS A 311 11.92 -23.42 2.09
N ALA A 312 11.67 -23.18 3.39
CA ALA A 312 12.34 -22.15 4.17
C ALA A 312 13.86 -22.33 4.27
N ALA A 313 14.34 -23.58 4.28
CA ALA A 313 15.76 -23.90 4.29
C ALA A 313 16.40 -23.89 2.89
N SER A 314 15.63 -23.70 1.82
CA SER A 314 16.10 -23.80 0.43
C SER A 314 16.58 -22.45 -0.13
N GLY A 315 17.28 -22.48 -1.26
CA GLY A 315 17.61 -21.29 -2.05
C GLY A 315 16.37 -20.60 -2.69
N ARG A 316 15.17 -21.17 -2.52
CA ARG A 316 13.91 -20.62 -2.98
C ARG A 316 13.03 -20.09 -1.83
N ARG A 317 13.60 -19.87 -0.63
CA ARG A 317 12.87 -19.39 0.55
C ARG A 317 12.11 -18.07 0.33
N ASP A 318 12.67 -17.19 -0.51
CA ASP A 318 12.07 -15.90 -0.88
C ASP A 318 11.22 -15.99 -2.17
N LYS A 319 10.83 -17.21 -2.57
CA LYS A 319 10.01 -17.50 -3.75
C LYS A 319 8.71 -18.14 -3.32
N PRO A 320 7.66 -18.13 -4.19
CA PRO A 320 6.35 -18.67 -3.83
C PRO A 320 6.40 -20.11 -3.33
N PHE A 321 5.64 -20.40 -2.28
CA PHE A 321 5.28 -21.75 -1.85
C PHE A 321 3.79 -21.96 -2.10
N ILE A 322 3.45 -22.70 -3.14
CA ILE A 322 2.07 -22.95 -3.54
C ILE A 322 1.67 -24.37 -3.15
N GLY A 323 0.74 -24.50 -2.23
CA GLY A 323 0.17 -25.80 -1.81
C GLY A 323 -1.15 -26.09 -2.51
N ILE A 324 -1.38 -27.37 -2.77
CA ILE A 324 -2.66 -27.91 -3.21
C ILE A 324 -2.86 -29.29 -2.58
N ASN A 325 -4.04 -29.51 -1.98
CA ASN A 325 -4.43 -30.83 -1.51
C ASN A 325 -5.27 -31.50 -2.61
N CYS A 326 -4.74 -32.59 -3.18
CA CYS A 326 -5.37 -33.31 -4.28
C CYS A 326 -6.65 -34.03 -3.83
N GLY A 327 -6.76 -34.45 -2.57
CA GLY A 327 -7.94 -35.14 -2.03
C GLY A 327 -9.07 -34.19 -1.61
N ALA A 328 -8.78 -32.91 -1.38
CA ALA A 328 -9.78 -31.94 -0.93
C ALA A 328 -10.56 -31.28 -2.10
N ILE A 329 -10.10 -31.46 -3.34
CA ILE A 329 -10.69 -30.84 -4.52
C ILE A 329 -11.36 -31.90 -5.39
N PRO A 330 -12.63 -31.72 -5.83
CA PRO A 330 -13.25 -32.64 -6.78
C PRO A 330 -12.42 -32.82 -8.04
N ASP A 331 -12.34 -34.05 -8.55
CA ASP A 331 -11.50 -34.41 -9.72
C ASP A 331 -11.70 -33.50 -10.93
N ALA A 332 -12.95 -33.11 -11.22
CA ALA A 332 -13.29 -32.21 -12.32
C ALA A 332 -12.72 -30.80 -12.18
N LEU A 333 -12.43 -30.36 -10.94
CA LEU A 333 -11.89 -29.04 -10.65
C LEU A 333 -10.37 -29.08 -10.45
N LEU A 334 -9.81 -30.22 -10.04
CA LEU A 334 -8.38 -30.36 -9.74
C LEU A 334 -7.51 -30.02 -10.96
N GLU A 335 -7.96 -30.42 -12.15
CA GLU A 335 -7.26 -30.10 -13.39
C GLU A 335 -7.20 -28.59 -13.64
N SER A 336 -8.34 -27.91 -13.49
CA SER A 336 -8.44 -26.46 -13.68
C SER A 336 -7.67 -25.66 -12.62
N GLU A 337 -7.60 -26.18 -11.38
CA GLU A 337 -6.78 -25.58 -10.32
C GLU A 337 -5.28 -25.72 -10.59
N LEU A 338 -4.83 -26.89 -11.07
CA LEU A 338 -3.42 -27.16 -11.34
C LEU A 338 -2.91 -26.38 -12.56
N PHE A 339 -3.62 -26.52 -13.69
CA PHE A 339 -3.16 -26.03 -14.99
C PHE A 339 -3.75 -24.68 -15.40
N GLY A 340 -4.85 -24.25 -14.77
CA GLY A 340 -5.59 -23.07 -15.18
C GLY A 340 -6.38 -23.31 -16.47
N TYR A 341 -7.17 -22.34 -16.89
CA TYR A 341 -7.97 -22.37 -18.11
C TYR A 341 -8.15 -21.00 -18.73
N THR A 342 -8.36 -20.96 -20.04
CA THR A 342 -8.75 -19.75 -20.78
C THR A 342 -10.26 -19.56 -20.74
N GLY A 343 -10.72 -18.33 -20.96
CA GLY A 343 -12.15 -18.01 -20.97
C GLY A 343 -12.91 -18.92 -21.93
N GLY A 344 -14.03 -19.53 -21.46
CA GLY A 344 -14.86 -20.41 -22.26
C GLY A 344 -14.29 -21.81 -22.54
N ALA A 345 -13.27 -22.27 -21.83
CA ALA A 345 -12.62 -23.56 -22.05
C ALA A 345 -13.54 -24.77 -21.86
N PHE A 346 -14.57 -24.66 -21.01
CA PHE A 346 -15.57 -25.70 -20.75
C PHE A 346 -16.88 -25.08 -20.24
N THR A 347 -17.97 -25.87 -20.23
CA THR A 347 -19.28 -25.45 -19.70
C THR A 347 -19.19 -25.14 -18.21
N GLY A 348 -19.52 -23.90 -17.82
CA GLY A 348 -19.36 -23.39 -16.45
C GLY A 348 -18.01 -22.73 -16.18
N ALA A 349 -17.07 -22.73 -17.13
CA ALA A 349 -15.84 -21.95 -17.04
C ALA A 349 -16.15 -20.44 -17.02
N SER A 350 -15.50 -19.70 -16.14
CA SER A 350 -15.56 -18.23 -16.18
C SER A 350 -15.15 -17.73 -17.57
N ALA A 351 -15.90 -16.79 -18.14
CA ALA A 351 -15.54 -16.14 -19.39
C ALA A 351 -14.14 -15.45 -19.33
N LYS A 352 -13.65 -15.22 -18.12
CA LYS A 352 -12.39 -14.53 -17.84
C LYS A 352 -11.20 -15.47 -17.59
N GLY A 353 -11.38 -16.80 -17.65
CA GLY A 353 -10.32 -17.78 -17.41
C GLY A 353 -9.79 -17.78 -15.96
N ARG A 354 -8.75 -18.61 -15.70
CA ARG A 354 -8.10 -18.73 -14.37
C ARG A 354 -6.64 -19.17 -14.51
N ILE A 355 -5.74 -18.56 -13.73
CA ILE A 355 -4.34 -18.94 -13.63
C ILE A 355 -4.21 -20.21 -12.78
N GLY A 356 -3.41 -21.19 -13.24
CA GLY A 356 -3.16 -22.45 -12.54
C GLY A 356 -2.07 -22.37 -11.47
N LYS A 357 -2.07 -23.35 -10.55
CA LYS A 357 -1.07 -23.45 -9.48
C LYS A 357 0.35 -23.67 -10.00
N PHE A 358 0.53 -24.35 -11.11
CA PHE A 358 1.84 -24.51 -11.75
C PHE A 358 2.45 -23.17 -12.17
N GLU A 359 1.65 -22.28 -12.67
CA GLU A 359 2.09 -20.96 -13.10
C GLU A 359 2.38 -20.05 -11.91
N LEU A 360 1.51 -20.07 -10.87
CA LEU A 360 1.74 -19.35 -9.63
C LEU A 360 3.00 -19.81 -8.90
N ALA A 361 3.37 -21.09 -9.01
CA ALA A 361 4.57 -21.66 -8.38
C ALA A 361 5.86 -21.38 -9.16
N HIS A 362 5.81 -20.64 -10.27
CA HIS A 362 6.99 -20.39 -11.12
C HIS A 362 8.15 -19.77 -10.31
N LYS A 363 9.35 -20.33 -10.46
CA LYS A 363 10.58 -20.06 -9.70
C LYS A 363 10.53 -20.45 -8.21
N GLY A 364 9.41 -20.96 -7.73
CA GLY A 364 9.18 -21.35 -6.34
C GLY A 364 9.07 -22.86 -6.14
N VAL A 365 8.19 -23.23 -5.20
CA VAL A 365 7.89 -24.61 -4.81
C VAL A 365 6.39 -24.87 -5.01
N LEU A 366 6.06 -25.99 -5.65
CA LEU A 366 4.71 -26.53 -5.67
C LEU A 366 4.63 -27.73 -4.71
N PHE A 367 3.78 -27.63 -3.72
CA PHE A 367 3.48 -28.70 -2.78
C PHE A 367 2.18 -29.41 -3.16
N LEU A 368 2.28 -30.71 -3.44
CA LEU A 368 1.16 -31.58 -3.81
C LEU A 368 0.86 -32.48 -2.62
N ASP A 369 -0.16 -32.15 -1.83
CA ASP A 369 -0.58 -33.00 -0.71
C ASP A 369 -1.55 -34.08 -1.18
N GLU A 370 -1.51 -35.22 -0.49
CA GLU A 370 -2.34 -36.39 -0.80
C GLU A 370 -2.26 -36.84 -2.28
N ILE A 371 -1.02 -36.88 -2.82
CA ILE A 371 -0.77 -37.19 -4.24
C ILE A 371 -1.35 -38.52 -4.69
N GLY A 372 -1.53 -39.48 -3.79
CA GLY A 372 -2.10 -40.78 -4.09
C GLY A 372 -3.56 -40.75 -4.51
N THR A 373 -4.30 -39.70 -4.16
CA THR A 373 -5.70 -39.51 -4.54
C THR A 373 -5.87 -38.93 -5.95
N MET A 374 -4.78 -38.53 -6.61
CA MET A 374 -4.83 -37.89 -7.93
C MET A 374 -5.36 -38.88 -9.00
N PRO A 375 -6.36 -38.49 -9.82
CA PRO A 375 -6.88 -39.35 -10.90
C PRO A 375 -5.81 -39.71 -11.92
N LEU A 376 -5.85 -40.92 -12.48
CA LEU A 376 -4.86 -41.45 -13.42
C LEU A 376 -4.62 -40.54 -14.63
N TYR A 377 -5.66 -39.90 -15.17
CA TYR A 377 -5.49 -39.00 -16.33
C TYR A 377 -4.68 -37.74 -15.97
N LEU A 378 -4.80 -37.26 -14.73
CA LEU A 378 -4.01 -36.11 -14.24
C LEU A 378 -2.56 -36.53 -13.94
N GLN A 379 -2.35 -37.77 -13.50
CA GLN A 379 -0.98 -38.29 -13.31
C GLN A 379 -0.18 -38.26 -14.59
N VAL A 380 -0.81 -38.52 -15.76
CA VAL A 380 -0.16 -38.40 -17.09
C VAL A 380 0.26 -36.95 -17.36
N LYS A 381 -0.62 -35.99 -17.09
CA LYS A 381 -0.32 -34.57 -17.31
C LYS A 381 0.77 -34.08 -16.35
N LEU A 382 0.71 -34.47 -15.08
CA LEU A 382 1.75 -34.15 -14.09
C LEU A 382 3.11 -34.68 -14.52
N LEU A 383 3.16 -35.95 -14.99
CA LEU A 383 4.40 -36.55 -15.49
C LEU A 383 5.04 -35.73 -16.61
N ARG A 384 4.22 -35.28 -17.58
CA ARG A 384 4.70 -34.42 -18.67
C ARG A 384 5.30 -33.11 -18.14
N VAL A 385 4.65 -32.44 -17.20
CA VAL A 385 5.20 -31.20 -16.58
C VAL A 385 6.54 -31.46 -15.88
N LEU A 386 6.66 -32.61 -15.19
CA LEU A 386 7.90 -32.98 -14.53
C LEU A 386 9.04 -33.27 -15.50
N GLN A 387 8.73 -33.73 -16.71
CA GLN A 387 9.70 -34.07 -17.76
C GLN A 387 10.07 -32.87 -18.61
N GLU A 388 9.05 -32.17 -19.13
CA GLU A 388 9.20 -31.10 -20.14
C GLU A 388 9.39 -29.72 -19.51
N ARG A 389 9.09 -29.55 -18.22
CA ARG A 389 9.12 -28.25 -17.51
C ARG A 389 8.19 -27.22 -18.18
N ALA A 390 7.13 -27.71 -18.85
CA ALA A 390 6.17 -26.89 -19.55
C ALA A 390 4.79 -27.55 -19.55
N PHE A 391 3.75 -26.77 -19.74
CA PHE A 391 2.36 -27.24 -19.85
C PHE A 391 1.52 -26.26 -20.69
N THR A 392 0.27 -26.63 -20.98
CA THR A 392 -0.74 -25.76 -21.59
C THR A 392 -1.93 -25.58 -20.68
N ARG A 393 -2.54 -24.40 -20.64
CA ARG A 393 -3.82 -24.19 -19.97
C ARG A 393 -4.95 -24.92 -20.68
N LEU A 394 -6.00 -25.27 -19.96
CA LEU A 394 -7.21 -25.83 -20.58
C LEU A 394 -7.82 -24.83 -21.56
N GLY A 395 -8.12 -25.31 -22.79
CA GLY A 395 -8.64 -24.45 -23.86
C GLY A 395 -7.57 -23.62 -24.59
N SER A 396 -6.29 -23.82 -24.31
CA SER A 396 -5.18 -23.12 -24.97
C SER A 396 -4.13 -24.10 -25.50
N ASN A 397 -3.54 -23.77 -26.65
CA ASN A 397 -2.39 -24.50 -27.21
C ASN A 397 -1.05 -23.80 -26.90
N ARG A 398 -1.07 -22.70 -26.15
CA ARG A 398 0.12 -21.96 -25.78
C ARG A 398 0.92 -22.72 -24.74
N LEU A 399 2.17 -23.04 -25.04
CA LEU A 399 3.10 -23.68 -24.11
C LEU A 399 3.58 -22.65 -23.08
N ILE A 400 3.51 -23.00 -21.81
CA ILE A 400 3.96 -22.20 -20.67
C ILE A 400 5.10 -22.94 -19.99
N GLU A 401 6.29 -22.36 -20.05
CA GLU A 401 7.48 -22.90 -19.39
C GLU A 401 7.48 -22.54 -17.91
N VAL A 402 7.82 -23.52 -17.05
CA VAL A 402 7.86 -23.34 -15.60
C VAL A 402 9.15 -23.90 -15.01
N ASP A 403 9.77 -23.09 -14.16
CA ASP A 403 10.88 -23.52 -13.29
C ASP A 403 10.31 -23.68 -11.87
N ILE A 404 9.99 -24.91 -11.49
CA ILE A 404 9.39 -25.24 -10.21
C ILE A 404 10.14 -26.41 -9.55
N ARG A 405 10.22 -26.36 -8.22
CA ARG A 405 10.59 -27.51 -7.41
C ARG A 405 9.31 -28.17 -6.88
N ILE A 406 9.19 -29.50 -7.04
CA ILE A 406 8.04 -30.26 -6.56
C ILE A 406 8.37 -30.91 -5.21
N ILE A 407 7.43 -30.76 -4.25
CA ILE A 407 7.39 -31.56 -3.03
C ILE A 407 6.02 -32.23 -3.04
N ALA A 408 5.99 -33.55 -3.06
CA ALA A 408 4.75 -34.34 -2.99
C ALA A 408 4.61 -34.98 -1.62
N ALA A 409 3.40 -35.09 -1.10
CA ALA A 409 3.12 -35.81 0.15
C ALA A 409 2.11 -36.93 -0.08
N ALA A 410 2.32 -38.05 0.58
CA ALA A 410 1.43 -39.20 0.58
C ALA A 410 1.20 -39.72 2.00
N ASN A 411 -0.02 -40.10 2.28
CA ASN A 411 -0.44 -40.76 3.53
C ASN A 411 -0.65 -42.27 3.35
N GLU A 412 -0.61 -42.78 2.11
CA GLU A 412 -0.75 -44.18 1.76
C GLU A 412 0.53 -44.76 1.13
N ASP A 413 0.58 -46.11 1.04
CA ASP A 413 1.65 -46.82 0.32
C ASP A 413 1.48 -46.63 -1.21
N LEU A 414 2.19 -45.68 -1.78
CA LEU A 414 2.20 -45.43 -3.23
C LEU A 414 2.72 -46.64 -4.03
N ALA A 415 3.67 -47.42 -3.49
CA ALA A 415 4.15 -48.64 -4.16
C ALA A 415 3.06 -49.68 -4.22
N GLY A 416 2.25 -49.80 -3.15
CA GLY A 416 1.03 -50.62 -3.13
C GLY A 416 -0.01 -50.09 -4.12
N ALA A 417 -0.22 -48.80 -4.22
CA ALA A 417 -1.11 -48.18 -5.19
C ALA A 417 -0.68 -48.44 -6.64
N VAL A 418 0.62 -48.45 -6.93
CA VAL A 418 1.16 -48.86 -8.23
C VAL A 418 0.81 -50.31 -8.56
N ARG A 419 1.04 -51.26 -7.62
CA ARG A 419 0.69 -52.66 -7.83
C ARG A 419 -0.80 -52.88 -8.08
N GLN A 420 -1.65 -52.01 -7.54
CA GLN A 420 -3.12 -52.03 -7.70
C GLN A 420 -3.59 -51.28 -8.96
N GLY A 421 -2.70 -50.67 -9.74
CA GLY A 421 -3.05 -49.90 -10.92
C GLY A 421 -3.72 -48.57 -10.63
N ARG A 422 -3.74 -48.10 -9.38
CA ARG A 422 -4.29 -46.77 -8.97
C ARG A 422 -3.30 -45.63 -9.12
N PHE A 423 -2.01 -45.94 -9.18
CA PHE A 423 -0.96 -44.98 -9.38
C PHE A 423 -0.01 -45.44 -10.48
N ARG A 424 0.45 -44.54 -11.34
CA ARG A 424 1.36 -44.89 -12.45
C ARG A 424 2.78 -45.10 -11.93
N GLU A 425 3.42 -46.15 -12.41
CA GLU A 425 4.77 -46.51 -12.05
C GLU A 425 5.81 -45.47 -12.49
N ASP A 426 5.64 -44.92 -13.70
CA ASP A 426 6.53 -43.90 -14.28
C ASP A 426 6.50 -42.59 -13.46
N LEU A 427 5.32 -42.15 -13.00
CA LEU A 427 5.17 -41.01 -12.13
C LEU A 427 5.76 -41.27 -10.73
N PHE A 428 5.54 -42.47 -10.18
CA PHE A 428 6.10 -42.85 -8.89
C PHE A 428 7.60 -42.66 -8.86
N TYR A 429 8.33 -43.22 -9.83
CA TYR A 429 9.79 -43.05 -9.88
C TYR A 429 10.24 -41.62 -10.12
N ARG A 430 9.45 -40.81 -10.80
CA ARG A 430 9.77 -39.39 -11.02
C ARG A 430 9.52 -38.52 -9.79
N LEU A 431 8.59 -38.90 -8.90
CA LEU A 431 8.32 -38.24 -7.64
C LEU A 431 9.27 -38.74 -6.51
N ASN A 432 9.57 -40.02 -6.49
CA ASN A 432 10.35 -40.68 -5.43
C ASN A 432 11.88 -40.58 -5.67
N VAL A 433 12.35 -39.33 -5.96
CA VAL A 433 13.80 -39.07 -6.14
C VAL A 433 14.48 -38.94 -4.77
N ILE A 434 13.87 -38.18 -3.87
CA ILE A 434 14.33 -38.05 -2.49
C ILE A 434 13.19 -38.44 -1.57
N PRO A 435 13.17 -39.69 -1.06
CA PRO A 435 12.18 -40.10 -0.07
C PRO A 435 12.48 -39.50 1.30
N LEU A 436 11.45 -38.98 1.96
CA LEU A 436 11.52 -38.44 3.31
C LEU A 436 10.33 -38.98 4.13
N GLN A 437 10.61 -39.75 5.17
CA GLN A 437 9.58 -40.33 6.01
C GLN A 437 9.37 -39.49 7.27
N VAL A 438 8.13 -39.09 7.55
CA VAL A 438 7.76 -38.40 8.78
C VAL A 438 7.31 -39.46 9.80
N PRO A 439 7.99 -39.58 10.95
CA PRO A 439 7.65 -40.60 11.94
C PRO A 439 6.29 -40.32 12.57
N PRO A 440 5.49 -41.36 12.81
CA PRO A 440 4.25 -41.21 13.56
C PRO A 440 4.51 -40.87 15.03
N LEU A 441 3.55 -40.27 15.70
CA LEU A 441 3.75 -39.71 17.05
C LEU A 441 4.14 -40.79 18.08
N ARG A 442 3.62 -42.02 17.94
CA ARG A 442 4.00 -43.17 18.79
C ARG A 442 5.50 -43.55 18.70
N GLU A 443 6.21 -43.20 17.63
CA GLU A 443 7.65 -43.46 17.45
C GLU A 443 8.51 -42.23 17.88
N ARG A 444 7.88 -41.16 18.35
CA ARG A 444 8.54 -39.92 18.76
C ARG A 444 8.64 -39.85 20.28
N HIS A 445 9.34 -40.81 20.86
CA HIS A 445 9.49 -40.90 22.31
C HIS A 445 10.08 -39.62 22.91
N GLY A 446 9.44 -39.07 23.91
CA GLY A 446 9.83 -37.82 24.59
C GLY A 446 9.28 -36.54 23.94
N ASP A 447 8.70 -36.59 22.76
CA ASP A 447 8.14 -35.40 22.12
C ASP A 447 6.74 -35.02 22.66
N ILE A 448 6.03 -35.95 23.34
CA ILE A 448 4.69 -35.71 23.92
C ILE A 448 4.72 -34.54 24.91
N GLU A 449 5.72 -34.52 25.81
CA GLU A 449 5.85 -33.45 26.80
C GLU A 449 6.12 -32.08 26.14
N LEU A 450 6.97 -32.03 25.12
CA LEU A 450 7.26 -30.81 24.36
C LEU A 450 6.03 -30.30 23.61
N LEU A 451 5.31 -31.20 22.95
CA LEU A 451 4.09 -30.89 22.22
C LEU A 451 2.97 -30.43 23.18
N SER A 452 2.84 -31.09 24.34
CA SER A 452 1.89 -30.69 25.38
C SER A 452 2.13 -29.24 25.82
N SER A 453 3.38 -28.95 26.21
CA SER A 453 3.77 -27.61 26.67
C SER A 453 3.51 -26.56 25.59
N HIS A 454 3.84 -26.86 24.34
CA HIS A 454 3.63 -25.97 23.21
C HIS A 454 2.15 -25.68 22.96
N PHE A 455 1.32 -26.71 22.83
CA PHE A 455 -0.09 -26.53 22.50
C PHE A 455 -0.89 -25.93 23.65
N LEU A 456 -0.61 -26.33 24.89
CA LEU A 456 -1.24 -25.72 26.07
C LEU A 456 -0.91 -24.23 26.15
N ALA A 457 0.34 -23.81 25.98
CA ALA A 457 0.72 -22.42 25.98
C ALA A 457 0.03 -21.63 24.85
N ARG A 458 0.01 -22.21 23.63
CA ARG A 458 -0.63 -21.59 22.45
C ARG A 458 -2.12 -21.36 22.63
N TYR A 459 -2.85 -22.39 23.08
CA TYR A 459 -4.29 -22.29 23.25
C TYR A 459 -4.70 -21.47 24.47
N SER A 460 -3.91 -21.53 25.57
CA SER A 460 -4.12 -20.67 26.73
C SER A 460 -3.98 -19.18 26.38
N ALA A 461 -2.98 -18.83 25.62
CA ALA A 461 -2.84 -17.46 25.09
C ALA A 461 -4.00 -17.07 24.17
N ARG A 462 -4.43 -17.99 23.28
CA ARG A 462 -5.52 -17.76 22.32
C ARG A 462 -6.88 -17.55 23.02
N PHE A 463 -7.16 -18.31 24.08
CA PHE A 463 -8.44 -18.26 24.79
C PHE A 463 -8.40 -17.38 26.03
N ASN A 464 -7.27 -16.74 26.32
CA ASN A 464 -7.04 -15.94 27.51
C ASN A 464 -7.38 -16.72 28.80
N LYS A 465 -6.89 -17.97 28.88
CA LYS A 465 -7.08 -18.87 30.03
C LYS A 465 -5.73 -19.27 30.62
N GLN A 466 -5.73 -19.71 31.88
CA GLN A 466 -4.53 -20.33 32.46
C GLN A 466 -4.27 -21.70 31.83
N ALA A 467 -3.00 -21.99 31.54
CA ALA A 467 -2.64 -23.31 31.06
C ALA A 467 -2.88 -24.36 32.16
N PRO A 468 -3.65 -25.42 31.86
CA PRO A 468 -3.80 -26.51 32.83
C PRO A 468 -2.45 -27.18 33.03
N SER A 469 -2.12 -27.52 34.30
CA SER A 469 -0.92 -28.28 34.62
C SER A 469 -1.15 -29.76 34.36
N LEU A 470 -0.23 -30.40 33.63
CA LEU A 470 -0.25 -31.83 33.42
C LEU A 470 0.53 -32.52 34.55
N GLY A 471 -0.18 -33.29 35.39
CA GLY A 471 0.48 -34.13 36.38
C GLY A 471 1.22 -35.31 35.73
N PRO A 472 2.17 -35.94 36.47
CA PRO A 472 2.93 -37.09 35.98
C PRO A 472 2.08 -38.24 35.43
N ASP A 473 0.96 -38.56 36.11
CA ASP A 473 0.04 -39.62 35.68
C ASP A 473 -0.63 -39.29 34.34
N MET A 474 -0.99 -38.03 34.12
CA MET A 474 -1.58 -37.59 32.84
C MET A 474 -0.54 -37.65 31.73
N LEU A 475 0.69 -37.21 31.95
CA LEU A 475 1.76 -37.33 30.98
C LEU A 475 2.11 -38.76 30.64
N ALA A 476 2.07 -39.65 31.62
CA ALA A 476 2.24 -41.09 31.41
C ALA A 476 1.10 -41.68 30.53
N ALA A 477 -0.15 -41.30 30.82
CA ALA A 477 -1.30 -41.71 30.02
C ALA A 477 -1.22 -41.20 28.58
N LEU A 478 -0.89 -39.92 28.38
CA LEU A 478 -0.69 -39.31 27.04
C LEU A 478 0.43 -40.00 26.27
N SER A 479 1.52 -40.40 26.95
CA SER A 479 2.65 -41.09 26.34
C SER A 479 2.38 -42.53 25.98
N ALA A 480 1.47 -43.18 26.70
CA ALA A 480 1.08 -44.58 26.46
C ALA A 480 0.04 -44.76 25.34
N TYR A 481 -0.70 -43.69 25.01
CA TYR A 481 -1.71 -43.74 23.96
C TYR A 481 -1.07 -43.75 22.55
N PRO A 482 -1.58 -44.57 21.62
CA PRO A 482 -0.93 -44.78 20.31
C PRO A 482 -1.13 -43.65 19.30
N TRP A 483 -1.99 -42.69 19.55
CA TRP A 483 -2.27 -41.49 18.72
C TRP A 483 -2.51 -41.82 17.24
N PRO A 484 -3.57 -42.58 16.86
CA PRO A 484 -3.85 -42.91 15.47
C PRO A 484 -4.01 -41.69 14.56
N GLY A 485 -4.52 -40.56 15.07
CA GLY A 485 -4.59 -39.28 14.38
C GLY A 485 -3.34 -38.41 14.54
N ASN A 486 -2.26 -38.95 15.11
CA ASN A 486 -0.96 -38.34 15.29
C ASN A 486 -1.03 -36.97 15.99
N VAL A 487 -0.25 -35.99 15.50
CA VAL A 487 -0.15 -34.66 16.10
C VAL A 487 -1.48 -33.91 15.97
N ARG A 488 -2.27 -34.14 14.92
CA ARG A 488 -3.59 -33.48 14.76
C ARG A 488 -4.61 -33.91 15.85
N GLU A 489 -4.67 -35.19 16.15
CA GLU A 489 -5.51 -35.68 17.25
C GLU A 489 -4.99 -35.15 18.59
N PHE A 490 -3.69 -35.20 18.78
CA PHE A 490 -3.04 -34.71 20.00
C PHE A 490 -3.32 -33.20 20.22
N GLU A 491 -3.19 -32.40 19.20
CA GLU A 491 -3.49 -30.95 19.23
C GLU A 491 -4.93 -30.68 19.62
N ASN A 492 -5.91 -31.44 19.03
CA ASN A 492 -7.33 -31.32 19.37
C ASN A 492 -7.60 -31.64 20.85
N VAL A 493 -6.92 -32.65 21.40
CA VAL A 493 -7.03 -32.97 22.83
C VAL A 493 -6.49 -31.88 23.71
N MET A 494 -5.35 -31.29 23.36
CA MET A 494 -4.78 -30.15 24.12
C MET A 494 -5.68 -28.91 24.04
N GLU A 495 -6.25 -28.62 22.87
CA GLU A 495 -7.23 -27.53 22.70
C GLU A 495 -8.47 -27.77 23.57
N PHE A 496 -9.01 -28.99 23.56
CA PHE A 496 -10.14 -29.37 24.39
C PHE A 496 -9.84 -29.19 25.88
N MET A 497 -8.67 -29.62 26.37
CA MET A 497 -8.28 -29.50 27.77
C MET A 497 -8.25 -28.03 28.21
N VAL A 498 -7.70 -27.12 27.39
CA VAL A 498 -7.69 -25.68 27.70
C VAL A 498 -9.12 -25.11 27.69
N ASN A 499 -9.97 -25.54 26.75
CA ASN A 499 -11.36 -25.09 26.71
C ASN A 499 -12.16 -25.50 27.94
N MET A 500 -11.92 -26.73 28.44
CA MET A 500 -12.60 -27.26 29.63
C MET A 500 -11.98 -26.77 30.95
N ALA A 501 -10.78 -26.18 30.93
CA ALA A 501 -10.21 -25.58 32.12
C ALA A 501 -11.11 -24.45 32.63
N PRO A 502 -11.33 -24.34 33.95
CA PRO A 502 -12.12 -23.27 34.53
C PRO A 502 -11.54 -21.91 34.09
N ALA A 503 -12.43 -20.94 33.82
CA ALA A 503 -12.00 -19.57 33.58
C ALA A 503 -11.28 -19.11 34.85
N SER A 504 -10.12 -18.45 34.68
CA SER A 504 -9.42 -17.80 35.78
C SER A 504 -10.44 -16.88 36.45
N GLY A 505 -10.86 -17.25 37.67
CA GLY A 505 -11.82 -16.49 38.45
C GLY A 505 -11.32 -15.06 38.61
N GLY A 506 -12.19 -14.07 38.30
CA GLY A 506 -11.95 -12.68 38.68
C GLY A 506 -11.90 -12.52 40.19
#